data_ec80902c6c9a2b01bc0fe0e63452debd
#
_entry.id   ec80902c6c9a2b01bc0fe0e63452debd
#
_cell.length_a   1.000
_cell.length_b   1.000
_cell.length_c   1.000
_cell.angle_alpha   90.00
_cell.angle_beta   90.00
_cell.angle_gamma   90.00
#
_symmetry.space_group_name_H-M   'P 1'
#
loop_
_entity.id
_entity.type
_entity.pdbx_description
1 polymer ?
#
loop_
_entity_poly.entity_id
_entity_poly.type
_entity_poly.pdbx_seq_one_letter_code
_entity_poly.pdbx_strand_id
1 'polypeptide(L)'
;MAERRYPVRGEVDLAAASNLQANLLVLVNTTSDDLVVDCDGLEFIDSSGIAVFVHTQRLLELQNRGFRVVNLGALPRRAFDLLGLGEVLGVAEPEPA
;
A
#
# COMPACT_ATOMS: atom_id res chain seq x y z
N MET A 1 -15.94 -6.78 9.43
CA MET A 1 -15.73 -5.93 8.24
C MET A 1 -14.91 -6.69 7.24
N ALA A 2 -15.27 -6.62 5.98
CA ALA A 2 -14.53 -7.31 4.94
C ALA A 2 -13.25 -6.54 4.59
N GLU A 3 -12.29 -7.27 4.07
CA GLU A 3 -11.05 -6.69 3.55
C GLU A 3 -10.94 -7.02 2.07
N ARG A 4 -10.45 -6.06 1.29
CA ARG A 4 -10.12 -6.26 -0.11
C ARG A 4 -8.61 -6.27 -0.23
N ARG A 5 -8.04 -7.36 -0.76
CA ARG A 5 -6.60 -7.51 -0.91
C ARG A 5 -6.18 -7.15 -2.33
N TYR A 6 -5.14 -6.33 -2.44
CA TYR A 6 -4.61 -5.92 -3.74
C TYR A 6 -3.11 -6.23 -3.80
N PRO A 7 -2.65 -7.09 -4.70
CA PRO A 7 -1.22 -7.40 -4.81
C PRO A 7 -0.47 -6.31 -5.57
N VAL A 8 0.70 -5.93 -5.05
CA VAL A 8 1.63 -5.02 -5.71
C VAL A 8 2.91 -5.77 -5.97
N ARG A 9 3.37 -5.79 -7.21
CA ARG A 9 4.52 -6.60 -7.63
C ARG A 9 5.51 -5.78 -8.44
N GLY A 10 6.74 -6.29 -8.51
CA GLY A 10 7.79 -5.73 -9.33
C GLY A 10 8.33 -4.44 -8.78
N GLU A 11 8.56 -3.49 -9.65
CA GLU A 11 9.17 -2.20 -9.31
C GLU A 11 8.14 -1.10 -9.46
N VAL A 12 8.00 -0.30 -8.41
CA VAL A 12 7.08 0.85 -8.43
C VAL A 12 7.90 2.13 -8.40
N ASP A 13 8.27 2.56 -9.59
CA ASP A 13 8.94 3.83 -9.85
C ASP A 13 7.90 4.88 -10.26
N LEU A 14 8.34 6.04 -10.71
CA LEU A 14 7.46 7.12 -11.10
C LEU A 14 6.47 6.69 -12.20
N ALA A 15 6.92 5.92 -13.18
CA ALA A 15 6.06 5.48 -14.28
C ALA A 15 4.98 4.52 -13.79
N ALA A 16 5.35 3.56 -12.95
CA ALA A 16 4.40 2.57 -12.43
C ALA A 16 3.47 3.17 -11.37
N ALA A 17 3.89 4.21 -10.67
CA ALA A 17 3.08 4.84 -9.62
C ALA A 17 1.74 5.36 -10.14
N SER A 18 1.69 5.90 -11.35
CA SER A 18 0.45 6.40 -11.95
C SER A 18 -0.58 5.29 -12.13
N ASN A 19 -0.15 4.14 -12.62
CA ASN A 19 -1.05 2.99 -12.80
C ASN A 19 -1.51 2.43 -11.45
N LEU A 20 -0.59 2.36 -10.50
CA LEU A 20 -0.92 1.90 -9.15
C LEU A 20 -1.97 2.81 -8.52
N GLN A 21 -1.80 4.12 -8.64
CA GLN A 21 -2.75 5.08 -8.09
C GLN A 21 -4.13 4.91 -8.72
N ALA A 22 -4.19 4.76 -10.03
CA ALA A 22 -5.47 4.58 -10.73
C ALA A 22 -6.17 3.30 -10.27
N ASN A 23 -5.42 2.21 -10.13
CA ASN A 23 -5.99 0.93 -9.72
C ASN A 23 -6.51 0.97 -8.28
N LEU A 24 -5.75 1.56 -7.37
CA LEU A 24 -6.18 1.67 -5.98
C LEU A 24 -7.38 2.61 -5.84
N LEU A 25 -7.42 3.67 -6.63
CA LEU A 25 -8.55 4.60 -6.62
C LEU A 25 -9.84 3.92 -7.07
N VAL A 26 -9.77 3.03 -8.05
CA VAL A 26 -10.92 2.21 -8.46
C VAL A 26 -11.45 1.41 -7.27
N LEU A 27 -10.57 0.78 -6.50
CA LEU A 27 -10.98 0.01 -5.32
C LEU A 27 -11.57 0.90 -4.23
N VAL A 28 -11.00 2.08 -4.01
CA VAL A 28 -11.55 3.04 -3.05
C VAL A 28 -12.98 3.42 -3.41
N ASN A 29 -13.25 3.59 -4.71
CA ASN A 29 -14.53 4.09 -5.19
C ASN A 29 -15.58 3.02 -5.46
N THR A 30 -15.17 1.76 -5.60
CA THR A 30 -16.10 0.67 -5.98
C THR A 30 -16.40 -0.31 -4.86
N THR A 31 -15.72 -0.23 -3.73
CA THR A 31 -16.02 -1.06 -2.56
C THR A 31 -16.08 -0.18 -1.32
N SER A 32 -16.69 -0.71 -0.25
CA SER A 32 -16.67 -0.09 1.06
C SER A 32 -15.78 -0.86 2.04
N ASP A 33 -15.06 -1.87 1.55
CA ASP A 33 -14.20 -2.72 2.38
C ASP A 33 -12.93 -1.99 2.82
N ASP A 34 -12.31 -2.48 3.88
CA ASP A 34 -10.94 -2.10 4.22
C ASP A 34 -10.01 -2.62 3.13
N LEU A 35 -8.88 -1.96 2.94
CA LEU A 35 -7.94 -2.32 1.89
C LEU A 35 -6.64 -2.86 2.48
N VAL A 36 -6.21 -4.01 1.98
CA VAL A 36 -4.92 -4.61 2.32
C VAL A 36 -4.08 -4.65 1.06
N VAL A 37 -2.94 -3.98 1.09
CA VAL A 37 -1.99 -3.99 -0.01
C VAL A 37 -0.94 -5.05 0.29
N ASP A 38 -0.90 -6.09 -0.53
CA ASP A 38 0.00 -7.22 -0.36
C ASP A 38 1.25 -7.01 -1.22
N CYS A 39 2.37 -6.79 -0.56
CA CYS A 39 3.64 -6.47 -1.20
C CYS A 39 4.59 -7.66 -1.29
N ASP A 40 4.06 -8.88 -1.26
CA ASP A 40 4.89 -10.08 -1.33
C ASP A 40 5.77 -10.11 -2.58
N GLY A 41 5.26 -9.64 -3.70
CA GLY A 41 6.01 -9.59 -4.97
C GLY A 41 6.68 -8.25 -5.24
N LEU A 42 6.63 -7.30 -4.32
CA LEU A 42 7.23 -5.99 -4.53
C LEU A 42 8.73 -6.06 -4.33
N GLU A 43 9.50 -5.70 -5.37
CA GLU A 43 10.96 -5.75 -5.33
C GLU A 43 11.58 -4.39 -5.03
N PHE A 44 10.95 -3.31 -5.51
CA PHE A 44 11.46 -1.96 -5.36
C PHE A 44 10.31 -0.97 -5.32
N ILE A 45 10.43 0.05 -4.47
CA ILE A 45 9.50 1.17 -4.46
C ILE A 45 10.26 2.45 -4.12
N ASP A 46 10.00 3.51 -4.87
CA ASP A 46 10.58 4.82 -4.58
C ASP A 46 9.53 5.73 -3.91
N SER A 47 9.89 6.99 -3.70
CA SER A 47 9.01 7.95 -3.04
C SER A 47 7.72 8.19 -3.81
N SER A 48 7.73 8.04 -5.13
CA SER A 48 6.50 8.19 -5.94
C SER A 48 5.48 7.12 -5.59
N GLY A 49 5.93 5.87 -5.47
CA GLY A 49 5.06 4.76 -5.09
C GLY A 49 4.58 4.88 -3.66
N ILE A 50 5.46 5.26 -2.75
CA ILE A 50 5.09 5.44 -1.35
C ILE A 50 4.03 6.55 -1.22
N ALA A 51 4.16 7.62 -2.00
CA ALA A 51 3.17 8.69 -2.00
C ALA A 51 1.78 8.21 -2.40
N VAL A 52 1.71 7.24 -3.32
CA VAL A 52 0.43 6.62 -3.69
C VAL A 52 -0.21 5.93 -2.48
N PHE A 53 0.58 5.21 -1.69
CA PHE A 53 0.07 4.54 -0.49
C PHE A 53 -0.42 5.56 0.54
N VAL A 54 0.33 6.63 0.76
CA VAL A 54 -0.07 7.70 1.69
C VAL A 54 -1.39 8.32 1.26
N HIS A 55 -1.50 8.64 -0.03
CA HIS A 55 -2.73 9.23 -0.57
C HIS A 55 -3.93 8.30 -0.42
N THR A 56 -3.75 7.02 -0.73
CA THR A 56 -4.81 6.03 -0.61
C THR A 56 -5.25 5.87 0.84
N GLN A 57 -4.30 5.80 1.76
CA GLN A 57 -4.59 5.69 3.18
C GLN A 57 -5.43 6.87 3.66
N ARG A 58 -5.11 8.08 3.25
CA ARG A 58 -5.86 9.27 3.63
C ARG A 58 -7.29 9.26 3.12
N LEU A 59 -7.50 8.81 1.89
CA LEU A 59 -8.84 8.70 1.33
C LEU A 59 -9.69 7.70 2.12
N LEU A 60 -9.10 6.57 2.49
CA LEU A 60 -9.81 5.56 3.28
C LEU A 60 -10.10 6.06 4.70
N GLU A 61 -9.15 6.74 5.31
CA GLU A 61 -9.33 7.29 6.64
C GLU A 61 -10.50 8.27 6.69
N LEU A 62 -10.67 9.10 5.67
CA LEU A 62 -11.80 10.00 5.57
C LEU A 62 -13.14 9.28 5.52
N GLN A 63 -13.14 8.01 5.14
CA GLN A 63 -14.34 7.18 5.07
C GLN A 63 -14.45 6.21 6.24
N ASN A 64 -13.60 6.36 7.26
CA ASN A 64 -13.51 5.43 8.39
C ASN A 64 -13.21 4.00 7.95
N ARG A 65 -12.37 3.84 6.94
CA ARG A 65 -11.96 2.55 6.40
C ARG A 65 -10.49 2.31 6.70
N GLY A 66 -10.13 1.04 6.95
CA GLY A 66 -8.76 0.65 7.26
C GLY A 66 -7.89 0.48 6.02
N PHE A 67 -6.60 0.67 6.21
CA PHE A 67 -5.58 0.46 5.18
C PHE A 67 -4.38 -0.22 5.83
N ARG A 68 -3.93 -1.33 5.27
CA ARG A 68 -2.74 -2.05 5.75
C ARG A 68 -1.83 -2.40 4.60
N VAL A 69 -0.53 -2.40 4.88
CA VAL A 69 0.50 -2.87 3.95
C VAL A 69 1.12 -4.12 4.58
N VAL A 70 1.11 -5.23 3.86
CA VAL A 70 1.61 -6.50 4.39
C VAL A 70 2.67 -7.09 3.47
N ASN A 71 3.50 -7.96 4.04
CA ASN A 71 4.50 -8.75 3.31
C ASN A 71 5.57 -7.91 2.60
N LEU A 72 5.94 -6.77 3.18
CA LEU A 72 7.07 -6.00 2.66
C LEU A 72 8.37 -6.77 2.87
N GLY A 73 9.14 -6.92 1.80
CA GLY A 73 10.50 -7.44 1.90
C GLY A 73 11.43 -6.40 2.53
N ALA A 74 12.67 -6.81 2.80
CA ALA A 74 13.63 -5.98 3.53
C ALA A 74 13.92 -4.63 2.85
N LEU A 75 14.13 -4.63 1.55
CA LEU A 75 14.45 -3.40 0.82
C LEU A 75 13.28 -2.42 0.76
N PRO A 76 12.08 -2.83 0.32
CA PRO A 76 10.93 -1.93 0.37
C PRO A 76 10.60 -1.45 1.77
N ARG A 77 10.69 -2.32 2.76
CA ARG A 77 10.41 -1.95 4.15
C ARG A 77 11.35 -0.85 4.64
N ARG A 78 12.62 -0.93 4.24
CA ARG A 78 13.61 0.08 4.61
C ARG A 78 13.22 1.47 4.11
N ALA A 79 12.66 1.55 2.90
CA ALA A 79 12.21 2.83 2.36
C ALA A 79 11.09 3.44 3.21
N PHE A 80 10.15 2.62 3.64
CA PHE A 80 9.07 3.07 4.53
C PHE A 80 9.62 3.51 5.88
N ASP A 81 10.54 2.75 6.45
CA ASP A 81 11.12 3.06 7.76
C ASP A 81 11.91 4.37 7.73
N LEU A 82 12.68 4.61 6.67
CA LEU A 82 13.46 5.83 6.51
C LEU A 82 12.57 7.07 6.48
N LEU A 83 11.36 6.94 5.98
CA LEU A 83 10.40 8.04 5.92
C LEU A 83 9.51 8.11 7.16
N GLY A 84 9.66 7.18 8.09
CA GLY A 84 8.85 7.14 9.31
C GLY A 84 7.38 6.84 9.08
N LEU A 85 7.05 6.12 8.00
CA LEU A 85 5.67 5.90 7.58
C LEU A 85 5.10 4.55 7.96
N GLY A 86 5.87 3.70 8.65
CA GLY A 86 5.41 2.35 8.98
C GLY A 86 4.10 2.31 9.76
N GLU A 87 3.97 3.12 10.80
CA GLU A 87 2.74 3.15 11.60
C GLU A 87 1.58 3.79 10.84
N VAL A 88 1.84 4.91 10.18
CA VAL A 88 0.80 5.65 9.44
C VAL A 88 0.16 4.78 8.37
N LEU A 89 0.96 3.97 7.69
CA LEU A 89 0.49 3.13 6.60
C LEU A 89 0.11 1.72 7.06
N GLY A 90 0.15 1.45 8.36
CA GLY A 90 -0.21 0.14 8.87
C GLY A 90 0.68 -0.98 8.32
N VAL A 91 1.98 -0.70 8.21
CA VAL A 91 2.93 -1.73 7.76
C VAL A 91 3.02 -2.81 8.83
N ALA A 92 2.64 -4.02 8.46
CA ALA A 92 2.61 -5.15 9.37
C ALA A 92 3.86 -6.02 9.22
N GLU A 93 4.15 -6.80 10.26
CA GLU A 93 5.15 -7.85 10.15
C GLU A 93 4.71 -8.86 9.08
N PRO A 94 5.67 -9.56 8.44
CA PRO A 94 5.32 -10.57 7.44
C PRO A 94 4.31 -11.58 8.00
N GLU A 95 3.33 -11.92 7.17
CA GLU A 95 2.34 -12.91 7.55
C GLU A 95 3.00 -14.29 7.62
N PRO A 96 2.57 -15.17 8.57
CA PRO A 96 3.09 -16.53 8.60
C PRO A 96 2.72 -17.29 7.33
N ALA A 97 3.62 -18.17 6.92
CA ALA A 97 3.43 -18.97 5.71
C ALA A 97 2.25 -19.95 5.84
#